data_091408b72f0f7ad0f4e3c2f2ba6556f1
#
_entry.id   091408b72f0f7ad0f4e3c2f2ba6556f1
#
_cell.length_a   1.000
_cell.length_b   1.000
_cell.length_c   1.000
_cell.angle_alpha   90.00
_cell.angle_beta   90.00
_cell.angle_gamma   90.00
#
_symmetry.space_group_name_H-M   'P 1'
#
loop_
_entity.id
_entity.type
_entity.pdbx_description
1 polymer ?
#
loop_
_entity_poly.entity_id
_entity_poly.type
_entity_poly.pdbx_seq_one_letter_code
_entity_poly.pdbx_strand_id
1 'polypeptide(L)'
;MKFNRLFVAALFGIFSTSALADRVVTDQLDRQVTIPDYIQRAVVLQHQTLNIAVQLDATKQIVGVLSNWKKQLGQNYVRLAPELEKMAMPGDLNSVNIESLLELKPDVVFVTNYAPPEMIKQIADTGIPVIAISLRTGSDKDKLNPTLADEDKAYNEGLTQGIELIAQVFEKEQQGKELVKAA
;
A
#
# COMPACT_ATOMS: atom_id res chain seq x y z
N MET A 1 -32.32 -30.58 59.06
CA MET A 1 -31.15 -30.57 58.13
C MET A 1 -31.56 -29.77 56.89
N LYS A 2 -31.02 -28.56 56.71
CA LYS A 2 -31.29 -27.72 55.54
C LYS A 2 -30.11 -27.77 54.63
N PHE A 3 -30.30 -28.32 53.40
CA PHE A 3 -29.28 -28.35 52.34
C PHE A 3 -29.27 -26.98 51.60
N ASN A 4 -28.21 -26.22 51.78
CA ASN A 4 -27.89 -25.06 50.97
C ASN A 4 -27.35 -25.48 49.61
N ARG A 5 -28.10 -25.19 48.55
CA ARG A 5 -27.61 -25.33 47.16
C ARG A 5 -26.89 -24.06 46.76
N LEU A 6 -25.56 -24.13 46.69
CA LEU A 6 -24.72 -23.08 46.07
C LEU A 6 -24.90 -23.12 44.56
N PHE A 7 -25.47 -22.09 43.98
CA PHE A 7 -25.50 -21.86 42.53
C PHE A 7 -24.18 -21.19 42.16
N VAL A 8 -23.27 -21.93 41.52
CA VAL A 8 -22.08 -21.36 40.87
C VAL A 8 -22.46 -20.92 39.47
N ALA A 9 -22.68 -19.61 39.29
CA ALA A 9 -22.84 -19.02 37.97
C ALA A 9 -21.48 -18.89 37.29
N ALA A 10 -21.19 -19.76 36.34
CA ALA A 10 -20.01 -19.65 35.49
C ALA A 10 -20.23 -18.53 34.48
N LEU A 11 -19.56 -17.41 34.68
CA LEU A 11 -19.52 -16.29 33.72
C LEU A 11 -18.62 -16.72 32.54
N PHE A 12 -19.24 -17.21 31.47
CA PHE A 12 -18.56 -17.38 30.18
C PHE A 12 -18.34 -16.00 29.56
N GLY A 13 -17.14 -15.44 29.73
CA GLY A 13 -16.72 -14.25 29.00
C GLY A 13 -16.60 -14.58 27.51
N ILE A 14 -17.53 -14.05 26.73
CA ILE A 14 -17.44 -14.12 25.26
C ILE A 14 -16.33 -13.15 24.86
N PHE A 15 -15.11 -13.68 24.65
CA PHE A 15 -14.07 -12.96 23.93
C PHE A 15 -14.52 -12.86 22.46
N SER A 16 -15.20 -11.77 22.12
CA SER A 16 -15.39 -11.40 20.72
C SER A 16 -14.00 -11.06 20.15
N THR A 17 -13.36 -12.04 19.51
CA THR A 17 -12.27 -11.76 18.60
C THR A 17 -12.89 -11.01 17.44
N SER A 18 -12.67 -9.70 17.36
CA SER A 18 -12.93 -8.94 16.16
C SER A 18 -12.07 -9.55 15.05
N ALA A 19 -12.66 -10.44 14.25
CA ALA A 19 -12.05 -10.82 12.99
C ALA A 19 -11.91 -9.52 12.20
N LEU A 20 -10.68 -9.06 12.00
CA LEU A 20 -10.41 -7.97 11.07
C LEU A 20 -10.93 -8.46 9.71
N ALA A 21 -11.94 -7.80 9.18
CA ALA A 21 -12.48 -8.13 7.88
C ALA A 21 -11.41 -7.85 6.84
N ASP A 22 -11.34 -8.70 5.83
CA ASP A 22 -10.49 -8.44 4.65
C ASP A 22 -11.34 -7.73 3.59
N ARG A 23 -10.70 -6.90 2.80
CA ARG A 23 -11.32 -6.25 1.65
C ARG A 23 -10.49 -6.49 0.39
N VAL A 24 -11.14 -6.42 -0.76
CA VAL A 24 -10.50 -6.65 -2.05
C VAL A 24 -10.35 -5.33 -2.77
N VAL A 25 -9.16 -5.07 -3.28
CA VAL A 25 -8.87 -3.95 -4.18
C VAL A 25 -8.38 -4.47 -5.52
N THR A 26 -8.58 -3.71 -6.58
CA THR A 26 -8.01 -4.03 -7.90
C THR A 26 -6.81 -3.13 -8.13
N ASP A 27 -5.64 -3.72 -8.34
CA ASP A 27 -4.41 -2.97 -8.59
C ASP A 27 -4.27 -2.53 -10.06
N GLN A 28 -3.23 -1.78 -10.37
CA GLN A 28 -3.01 -1.27 -11.73
C GLN A 28 -2.32 -2.27 -12.68
N LEU A 29 -2.30 -3.55 -12.32
CA LEU A 29 -2.08 -4.70 -13.19
C LEU A 29 -3.36 -5.54 -13.38
N ASP A 30 -4.53 -4.95 -13.06
CA ASP A 30 -5.84 -5.60 -13.13
C ASP A 30 -5.95 -6.87 -12.26
N ARG A 31 -5.16 -6.94 -11.17
CA ARG A 31 -5.20 -8.05 -10.22
C ARG A 31 -6.09 -7.69 -9.03
N GLN A 32 -6.90 -8.65 -8.60
CA GLN A 32 -7.63 -8.54 -7.34
C GLN A 32 -6.71 -8.93 -6.18
N VAL A 33 -6.51 -8.02 -5.25
CA VAL A 33 -5.64 -8.20 -4.09
C VAL A 33 -6.47 -8.08 -2.82
N THR A 34 -6.45 -9.14 -2.02
CA THR A 34 -7.09 -9.14 -0.69
C THR A 34 -6.14 -8.50 0.32
N ILE A 35 -6.60 -7.47 0.99
CA ILE A 35 -5.85 -6.73 2.02
C ILE A 35 -6.63 -6.67 3.32
N PRO A 36 -5.98 -6.50 4.48
CA PRO A 36 -6.69 -6.22 5.72
C PRO A 36 -7.58 -4.98 5.61
N ASP A 37 -8.67 -4.96 6.34
CA ASP A 37 -9.61 -3.83 6.37
C ASP A 37 -8.92 -2.53 6.81
N TYR A 38 -7.91 -2.65 7.66
CA TYR A 38 -7.11 -1.54 8.19
C TYR A 38 -5.63 -1.75 7.92
N ILE A 39 -4.98 -0.80 7.23
CA ILE A 39 -3.54 -0.82 6.97
C ILE A 39 -2.82 0.03 8.02
N GLN A 40 -1.97 -0.60 8.80
CA GLN A 40 -1.12 0.06 9.81
C GLN A 40 0.36 0.00 9.48
N ARG A 41 0.76 -0.97 8.64
CA ARG A 41 2.17 -1.30 8.37
C ARG A 41 2.40 -1.50 6.88
N ALA A 42 2.41 -0.40 6.12
CA ALA A 42 2.70 -0.44 4.69
C ALA A 42 4.21 -0.34 4.43
N VAL A 43 4.68 -1.07 3.44
CA VAL A 43 6.00 -0.88 2.83
C VAL A 43 5.81 -0.34 1.42
N VAL A 44 6.49 0.75 1.08
CA VAL A 44 6.33 1.47 -0.18
C VAL A 44 7.65 1.42 -0.96
N LEU A 45 7.71 0.58 -2.00
CA LEU A 45 8.89 0.37 -2.83
C LEU A 45 8.84 1.12 -4.18
N GLN A 46 7.98 2.14 -4.27
CA GLN A 46 7.90 3.03 -5.43
C GLN A 46 7.85 4.49 -4.96
N HIS A 47 8.71 5.33 -5.52
CA HIS A 47 8.85 6.74 -5.09
C HIS A 47 7.60 7.59 -5.38
N GLN A 48 6.91 7.35 -6.48
CA GLN A 48 5.67 8.06 -6.83
C GLN A 48 4.53 7.72 -5.85
N THR A 49 4.37 6.45 -5.51
CA THR A 49 3.43 6.01 -4.47
C THR A 49 3.78 6.62 -3.12
N LEU A 50 5.07 6.68 -2.77
CA LEU A 50 5.53 7.31 -1.54
C LEU A 50 5.16 8.80 -1.50
N ASN A 51 5.38 9.52 -2.60
CA ASN A 51 4.99 10.93 -2.70
C ASN A 51 3.47 11.13 -2.54
N ILE A 52 2.66 10.29 -3.16
CA ILE A 52 1.21 10.33 -3.01
C ILE A 52 0.81 10.03 -1.55
N ALA A 53 1.38 9.01 -0.93
CA ALA A 53 1.10 8.66 0.46
C ALA A 53 1.43 9.79 1.44
N VAL A 54 2.53 10.52 1.21
CA VAL A 54 2.88 11.73 2.00
C VAL A 54 1.82 12.82 1.82
N GLN A 55 1.37 13.08 0.59
CA GLN A 55 0.33 14.07 0.31
C GLN A 55 -1.05 13.69 0.88
N LEU A 56 -1.31 12.39 1.06
CA LEU A 56 -2.52 11.87 1.71
C LEU A 56 -2.43 11.88 3.24
N ASP A 57 -1.34 12.36 3.84
CA ASP A 57 -1.08 12.28 5.29
C ASP A 57 -1.12 10.83 5.82
N ALA A 58 -0.54 9.90 5.05
CA ALA A 58 -0.51 8.46 5.36
C ALA A 58 0.85 7.98 5.91
N THR A 59 1.79 8.87 6.19
CA THR A 59 3.17 8.51 6.62
C THR A 59 3.20 7.67 7.91
N LYS A 60 2.25 7.89 8.81
CA LYS A 60 2.13 7.11 10.05
C LYS A 60 1.78 5.63 9.83
N GLN A 61 1.24 5.29 8.66
CA GLN A 61 0.89 3.94 8.27
C GLN A 61 2.02 3.25 7.50
N ILE A 62 3.16 3.92 7.28
CA ILE A 62 4.33 3.40 6.55
C ILE A 62 5.41 2.99 7.54
N VAL A 63 5.98 1.79 7.34
CA VAL A 63 7.06 1.23 8.16
C VAL A 63 8.34 0.97 7.39
N GLY A 64 8.29 1.02 6.07
CA GLY A 64 9.45 0.82 5.20
C GLY A 64 9.28 1.51 3.86
N VAL A 65 10.39 1.95 3.28
CA VAL A 65 10.44 2.70 2.03
C VAL A 65 11.54 2.16 1.12
N LEU A 66 11.51 2.55 -0.15
CA LEU A 66 12.57 2.19 -1.09
C LEU A 66 13.90 2.85 -0.71
N SER A 67 15.00 2.12 -0.93
CA SER A 67 16.34 2.52 -0.44
C SER A 67 16.89 3.80 -1.07
N ASN A 68 16.47 4.14 -2.28
CA ASN A 68 16.95 5.32 -3.01
C ASN A 68 15.92 6.47 -3.08
N TRP A 69 14.96 6.52 -2.13
CA TRP A 69 13.88 7.50 -2.15
C TRP A 69 14.37 8.96 -2.18
N LYS A 70 15.46 9.29 -1.47
CA LYS A 70 16.06 10.63 -1.50
C LYS A 70 16.58 11.03 -2.89
N LYS A 71 17.16 10.06 -3.62
CA LYS A 71 17.62 10.27 -4.99
C LYS A 71 16.44 10.50 -5.93
N GLN A 72 15.35 9.77 -5.73
CA GLN A 72 14.18 9.84 -6.59
C GLN A 72 13.31 11.08 -6.33
N LEU A 73 13.09 11.44 -5.06
CA LEU A 73 12.23 12.57 -4.66
C LEU A 73 12.98 13.87 -4.41
N GLY A 74 14.32 13.83 -4.35
CA GLY A 74 15.19 14.97 -4.07
C GLY A 74 15.58 15.11 -2.60
N GLN A 75 16.77 15.66 -2.37
CA GLN A 75 17.36 15.79 -1.03
C GLN A 75 16.52 16.63 -0.06
N ASN A 76 15.82 17.64 -0.60
CA ASN A 76 15.00 18.53 0.21
C ASN A 76 13.64 17.91 0.64
N TYR A 77 13.29 16.74 0.12
CA TYR A 77 12.03 16.07 0.45
C TYR A 77 11.90 15.74 1.95
N VAL A 78 13.02 15.57 2.64
CA VAL A 78 13.09 15.41 4.11
C VAL A 78 12.36 16.53 4.87
N ARG A 79 12.28 17.73 4.30
CA ARG A 79 11.55 18.84 4.94
C ARG A 79 10.04 18.63 4.99
N LEU A 80 9.50 17.87 4.03
CA LEU A 80 8.07 17.55 3.96
C LEU A 80 7.74 16.33 4.83
N ALA A 81 8.64 15.36 4.90
CA ALA A 81 8.44 14.10 5.59
C ALA A 81 9.73 13.65 6.28
N PRO A 82 10.15 14.31 7.39
CA PRO A 82 11.40 14.01 8.08
C PRO A 82 11.43 12.58 8.69
N GLU A 83 10.28 12.01 8.98
CA GLU A 83 10.14 10.65 9.49
C GLU A 83 10.66 9.57 8.54
N LEU A 84 10.68 9.84 7.23
CA LEU A 84 11.19 8.89 6.23
C LEU A 84 12.67 8.55 6.43
N GLU A 85 13.46 9.45 7.02
CA GLU A 85 14.89 9.20 7.28
C GLU A 85 15.14 8.06 8.26
N LYS A 86 14.18 7.76 9.11
CA LYS A 86 14.27 6.73 10.16
C LYS A 86 13.62 5.42 9.76
N MET A 87 12.97 5.37 8.59
CA MET A 87 12.28 4.16 8.13
C MET A 87 13.27 3.13 7.59
N ALA A 88 12.93 1.86 7.79
CA ALA A 88 13.64 0.74 7.19
C ALA A 88 13.54 0.78 5.66
N MET A 89 14.56 0.26 4.99
CA MET A 89 14.66 0.22 3.53
C MET A 89 14.88 -1.21 3.06
N PRO A 90 13.82 -2.05 2.99
CA PRO A 90 13.95 -3.48 2.69
C PRO A 90 14.19 -3.77 1.22
N GLY A 91 14.14 -2.77 0.36
CA GLY A 91 14.32 -2.94 -1.08
C GLY A 91 14.19 -1.65 -1.87
N ASP A 92 14.07 -1.80 -3.18
CA ASP A 92 13.90 -0.72 -4.15
C ASP A 92 12.88 -1.10 -5.25
N LEU A 93 12.93 -0.42 -6.39
CA LEU A 93 12.04 -0.68 -7.53
C LEU A 93 12.18 -2.09 -8.13
N ASN A 94 13.36 -2.70 -8.02
CA ASN A 94 13.74 -3.91 -8.75
C ASN A 94 14.10 -5.09 -7.87
N SER A 95 14.33 -4.86 -6.59
CA SER A 95 14.79 -5.88 -5.66
C SER A 95 14.25 -5.70 -4.25
N VAL A 96 14.13 -6.80 -3.53
CA VAL A 96 13.68 -6.81 -2.14
C VAL A 96 14.49 -7.83 -1.35
N ASN A 97 14.87 -7.46 -0.13
CA ASN A 97 15.37 -8.40 0.86
C ASN A 97 14.18 -8.94 1.66
N ILE A 98 13.84 -10.18 1.43
CA ILE A 98 12.65 -10.82 2.05
C ILE A 98 12.77 -10.90 3.57
N GLU A 99 13.96 -11.18 4.12
CA GLU A 99 14.15 -11.26 5.58
C GLU A 99 13.88 -9.90 6.21
N SER A 100 14.50 -8.83 5.69
CA SER A 100 14.27 -7.46 6.16
C SER A 100 12.81 -7.03 6.00
N LEU A 101 12.13 -7.46 4.94
CA LEU A 101 10.73 -7.19 4.73
C LEU A 101 9.86 -7.88 5.79
N LEU A 102 10.11 -9.16 6.07
CA LEU A 102 9.36 -9.95 7.06
C LEU A 102 9.53 -9.42 8.49
N GLU A 103 10.71 -8.89 8.83
CA GLU A 103 10.95 -8.24 10.12
C GLU A 103 10.03 -7.04 10.38
N LEU A 104 9.62 -6.35 9.31
CA LEU A 104 8.71 -5.21 9.38
C LEU A 104 7.24 -5.63 9.58
N LYS A 105 6.91 -6.91 9.39
CA LYS A 105 5.54 -7.45 9.50
C LYS A 105 4.52 -6.60 8.74
N PRO A 106 4.70 -6.37 7.43
CA PRO A 106 3.83 -5.47 6.68
C PRO A 106 2.44 -6.07 6.45
N ASP A 107 1.44 -5.20 6.43
CA ASP A 107 0.07 -5.52 6.03
C ASP A 107 -0.10 -5.50 4.52
N VAL A 108 0.73 -4.71 3.84
CA VAL A 108 0.73 -4.52 2.38
C VAL A 108 2.08 -4.01 1.91
N VAL A 109 2.45 -4.38 0.69
CA VAL A 109 3.63 -3.86 -0.02
C VAL A 109 3.20 -3.24 -1.34
N PHE A 110 3.57 -1.99 -1.57
CA PHE A 110 3.41 -1.33 -2.87
C PHE A 110 4.67 -1.50 -3.71
N VAL A 111 4.48 -1.91 -4.95
CA VAL A 111 5.55 -2.06 -5.95
C VAL A 111 5.19 -1.30 -7.22
N THR A 112 6.18 -1.06 -8.09
CA THR A 112 5.92 -0.55 -9.43
C THR A 112 5.33 -1.65 -10.34
N ASN A 113 4.54 -1.25 -11.33
CA ASN A 113 3.99 -2.18 -12.34
C ASN A 113 5.05 -2.89 -13.18
N TYR A 114 6.26 -2.35 -13.26
CA TYR A 114 7.41 -2.94 -13.97
C TYR A 114 8.42 -3.63 -13.03
N ALA A 115 8.06 -3.84 -11.75
CA ALA A 115 8.88 -4.67 -10.86
C ALA A 115 9.07 -6.07 -11.46
N PRO A 116 10.24 -6.71 -11.31
CA PRO A 116 10.44 -8.07 -11.79
C PRO A 116 9.34 -9.01 -11.28
N PRO A 117 8.72 -9.83 -12.14
CA PRO A 117 7.67 -10.76 -11.73
C PRO A 117 8.07 -11.67 -10.56
N GLU A 118 9.35 -12.09 -10.54
CA GLU A 118 9.92 -12.89 -9.45
C GLU A 118 9.91 -12.14 -8.12
N MET A 119 10.20 -10.83 -8.12
CA MET A 119 10.14 -10.01 -6.91
C MET A 119 8.70 -9.96 -6.35
N ILE A 120 7.72 -9.72 -7.22
CA ILE A 120 6.30 -9.71 -6.84
C ILE A 120 5.91 -11.08 -6.28
N LYS A 121 6.32 -12.15 -6.96
CA LYS A 121 6.05 -13.52 -6.52
C LYS A 121 6.70 -13.84 -5.17
N GLN A 122 7.96 -13.49 -4.98
CA GLN A 122 8.67 -13.72 -3.70
C GLN A 122 7.93 -13.05 -2.52
N ILE A 123 7.45 -11.83 -2.69
CA ILE A 123 6.68 -11.13 -1.65
C ILE A 123 5.33 -11.84 -1.44
N ALA A 124 4.59 -12.13 -2.51
CA ALA A 124 3.27 -12.77 -2.43
C ALA A 124 3.33 -14.17 -1.81
N ASP A 125 4.39 -14.95 -2.08
CA ASP A 125 4.60 -16.28 -1.52
C ASP A 125 4.77 -16.27 0.01
N THR A 126 5.12 -15.13 0.60
CA THR A 126 5.15 -14.95 2.07
C THR A 126 3.76 -14.76 2.68
N GLY A 127 2.73 -14.60 1.87
CA GLY A 127 1.37 -14.25 2.30
C GLY A 127 1.11 -12.76 2.45
N ILE A 128 2.08 -11.90 2.19
CA ILE A 128 1.93 -10.43 2.25
C ILE A 128 1.26 -9.96 0.95
N PRO A 129 0.16 -9.18 1.05
CA PRO A 129 -0.47 -8.58 -0.12
C PRO A 129 0.46 -7.64 -0.87
N VAL A 130 0.50 -7.73 -2.20
CA VAL A 130 1.32 -6.87 -3.08
C VAL A 130 0.41 -6.10 -4.02
N ILE A 131 0.53 -4.78 -4.01
CA ILE A 131 -0.22 -3.86 -4.87
C ILE A 131 0.74 -3.21 -5.85
N ALA A 132 0.48 -3.38 -7.14
CA ALA A 132 1.26 -2.75 -8.21
C ALA A 132 0.62 -1.42 -8.64
N ILE A 133 1.44 -0.39 -8.73
CA ILE A 133 1.04 0.96 -9.14
C ILE A 133 1.73 1.31 -10.45
N SER A 134 0.94 1.77 -11.44
CA SER A 134 1.42 2.20 -12.76
C SER A 134 1.37 3.72 -12.95
N LEU A 135 0.35 4.37 -12.41
CA LEU A 135 0.01 5.78 -12.66
C LEU A 135 -0.20 6.09 -14.15
N ARG A 136 -0.49 5.07 -14.93
CA ARG A 136 -0.75 5.15 -16.36
C ARG A 136 -1.71 4.04 -16.77
N THR A 137 -2.67 4.35 -17.62
CA THR A 137 -3.55 3.37 -18.28
C THR A 137 -3.03 3.00 -19.67
N GLY A 138 -3.62 1.99 -20.29
CA GLY A 138 -3.31 1.54 -21.65
C GLY A 138 -2.43 0.29 -21.70
N SER A 139 -2.60 -0.47 -22.77
CA SER A 139 -1.82 -1.68 -23.03
C SER A 139 -0.42 -1.36 -23.56
N ASP A 140 0.49 -2.35 -23.50
CA ASP A 140 1.84 -2.21 -24.08
C ASP A 140 1.79 -1.96 -25.60
N LYS A 141 0.73 -2.35 -26.27
CA LYS A 141 0.51 -2.06 -27.71
C LYS A 141 0.18 -0.59 -27.96
N ASP A 142 -0.57 0.02 -27.05
CA ASP A 142 -0.93 1.45 -27.15
C ASP A 142 0.29 2.36 -26.88
N LYS A 143 1.32 1.82 -26.21
CA LYS A 143 2.58 2.53 -25.94
C LYS A 143 3.53 2.58 -27.15
N LEU A 144 3.30 1.78 -28.20
CA LEU A 144 4.24 1.67 -29.33
C LEU A 144 4.15 2.86 -30.32
N ASN A 145 2.97 3.48 -30.46
CA ASN A 145 2.77 4.66 -31.30
C ASN A 145 1.60 5.54 -30.77
N PRO A 146 1.69 6.07 -29.54
CA PRO A 146 0.63 6.90 -28.99
C PRO A 146 0.61 8.26 -29.68
N THR A 147 -0.59 8.84 -29.87
CA THR A 147 -0.71 10.27 -30.11
C THR A 147 -0.47 11.03 -28.80
N LEU A 148 -0.08 12.30 -28.86
CA LEU A 148 0.09 13.12 -27.64
C LEU A 148 -1.21 13.18 -26.83
N ALA A 149 -2.37 13.24 -27.47
CA ALA A 149 -3.67 13.25 -26.79
C ALA A 149 -3.97 11.93 -26.09
N ASP A 150 -3.59 10.79 -26.68
CA ASP A 150 -3.74 9.47 -26.06
C ASP A 150 -2.78 9.29 -24.88
N GLU A 151 -1.58 9.85 -24.99
CA GLU A 151 -0.58 9.89 -23.90
C GLU A 151 -1.09 10.68 -22.70
N ASP A 152 -1.59 11.90 -22.92
CA ASP A 152 -2.10 12.78 -21.87
C ASP A 152 -3.32 12.14 -21.19
N LYS A 153 -4.22 11.54 -21.96
CA LYS A 153 -5.38 10.82 -21.43
C LYS A 153 -4.96 9.62 -20.59
N ALA A 154 -4.08 8.76 -21.11
CA ALA A 154 -3.60 7.58 -20.40
C ALA A 154 -2.87 7.95 -19.10
N TYR A 155 -2.10 9.04 -19.10
CA TYR A 155 -1.42 9.55 -17.91
C TYR A 155 -2.43 10.09 -16.89
N ASN A 156 -3.34 10.97 -17.29
CA ASN A 156 -4.32 11.59 -16.39
C ASN A 156 -5.28 10.56 -15.78
N GLU A 157 -5.78 9.63 -16.58
CA GLU A 157 -6.61 8.52 -16.08
C GLU A 157 -5.83 7.61 -15.14
N GLY A 158 -4.61 7.24 -15.49
CA GLY A 158 -3.77 6.37 -14.69
C GLY A 158 -3.34 7.02 -13.37
N LEU A 159 -3.04 8.32 -13.39
CA LEU A 159 -2.73 9.09 -12.18
C LEU A 159 -3.95 9.14 -11.25
N THR A 160 -5.11 9.47 -11.77
CA THR A 160 -6.37 9.50 -11.01
C THR A 160 -6.65 8.14 -10.37
N GLN A 161 -6.64 7.06 -11.14
CA GLN A 161 -6.85 5.70 -10.64
C GLN A 161 -5.82 5.31 -9.58
N GLY A 162 -4.56 5.66 -9.79
CA GLY A 162 -3.49 5.38 -8.83
C GLY A 162 -3.67 6.13 -7.52
N ILE A 163 -4.01 7.42 -7.56
CA ILE A 163 -4.29 8.22 -6.36
C ILE A 163 -5.50 7.63 -5.60
N GLU A 164 -6.58 7.31 -6.30
CA GLU A 164 -7.78 6.74 -5.70
C GLU A 164 -7.51 5.38 -5.07
N LEU A 165 -6.75 4.51 -5.74
CA LEU A 165 -6.34 3.20 -5.21
C LEU A 165 -5.48 3.34 -3.95
N ILE A 166 -4.45 4.19 -3.99
CA ILE A 166 -3.57 4.43 -2.84
C ILE A 166 -4.37 5.01 -1.66
N ALA A 167 -5.26 5.97 -1.94
CA ALA A 167 -6.14 6.54 -0.94
C ALA A 167 -7.10 5.51 -0.35
N GLN A 168 -7.66 4.62 -1.17
CA GLN A 168 -8.51 3.52 -0.73
C GLN A 168 -7.74 2.57 0.20
N VAL A 169 -6.51 2.20 -0.15
CA VAL A 169 -5.69 1.29 0.66
C VAL A 169 -5.39 1.88 2.03
N PHE A 170 -5.08 3.17 2.10
CA PHE A 170 -4.77 3.88 3.35
C PHE A 170 -6.02 4.44 4.07
N GLU A 171 -7.23 4.24 3.54
CA GLU A 171 -8.48 4.82 4.07
C GLU A 171 -8.41 6.36 4.15
N LYS A 172 -7.93 6.96 3.09
CA LYS A 172 -7.75 8.41 2.90
C LYS A 172 -8.53 8.91 1.67
N GLU A 173 -9.70 8.33 1.40
CA GLU A 173 -10.49 8.59 0.17
C GLU A 173 -10.88 10.06 0.02
N GLN A 174 -11.15 10.76 1.13
CA GLN A 174 -11.47 12.18 1.09
C GLN A 174 -10.26 12.99 0.62
N GLN A 175 -9.09 12.75 1.21
CA GLN A 175 -7.82 13.38 0.79
C GLN A 175 -7.47 13.01 -0.65
N GLY A 176 -7.72 11.77 -1.06
CA GLY A 176 -7.53 11.31 -2.43
C GLY A 176 -8.37 12.10 -3.43
N LYS A 177 -9.65 12.33 -3.14
CA LYS A 177 -10.53 13.15 -3.99
C LYS A 177 -10.06 14.60 -4.10
N GLU A 178 -9.54 15.16 -3.02
CA GLU A 178 -8.99 16.53 -3.03
C GLU A 178 -7.69 16.59 -3.85
N LEU A 179 -6.83 15.59 -3.71
CA LEU A 179 -5.58 15.50 -4.48
C LEU A 179 -5.85 15.34 -5.99
N VAL A 180 -6.81 14.50 -6.38
CA VAL A 180 -7.21 14.34 -7.80
C VAL A 180 -7.73 15.65 -8.40
N LYS A 181 -8.46 16.47 -7.63
CA LYS A 181 -8.94 17.78 -8.12
C LYS A 181 -7.83 18.80 -8.29
N ALA A 182 -6.72 18.61 -7.60
CA ALA A 182 -5.57 19.54 -7.64
C ALA A 182 -4.51 19.11 -8.67
N ALA A 183 -4.56 17.89 -9.18
CA ALA A 183 -3.64 17.33 -10.17
C ALA A 183 -4.08 17.66 -11.60
#